data_f5e8f76f7b7eaaec1a97f352288f45b6
#
_entry.id   f5e8f76f7b7eaaec1a97f352288f45b6
#
_cell.length_a   1.000
_cell.length_b   1.000
_cell.length_c   1.000
_cell.angle_alpha   90.00
_cell.angle_beta   90.00
_cell.angle_gamma   90.00
#
_symmetry.space_group_name_H-M   'P 1'
#
loop_
_entity.id
_entity.type
_entity.pdbx_description
1 polymer ?
#
loop_
_entity_poly.entity_id
_entity_poly.type
_entity_poly.pdbx_seq_one_letter_code
_entity_poly.pdbx_strand_id
1 'polypeptide(L)'
;MKLNFGFGNEWKELKKFKKLTDKERSIVFYSENESYTVHFEKLIEELTDVHHLTVCYVTSSKDDPILNSSNAKILSFYIGDGTARTNFFINLKADILVMTMPDLQTFHIKRSKVHNVHYVYVFHSMVSTHMIYRKNAFDSFDTIFCVGKYHVNEISKNEKKYSLPTKKLVEFGYEKLEQLMDEVEKNSKIKSIEKNNRTILVAPSWGTNGLIETRGDEIIQTLLDSGYDVILRPHPMTYKKSQKTIKNIEKKFQKNIHFKLELDIRNSNSFFLSDCMISDWSGVAIEYAFALEKPVLYVDIPKKINNHDYNDLEIIPLEEKIRSQIGAIISPLELSNLSSEIENLCLNIDQNRKKIQTVKEETVFNLGKSEKYGAMYLLEFLAGRNEN
;
A
#
# COMPACT_ATOMS: atom_id res chain seq x y z
N MET A 1 -30.37 -20.30 13.53
CA MET A 1 -29.21 -19.91 12.72
C MET A 1 -29.12 -20.89 11.55
N LYS A 2 -29.60 -20.55 10.35
CA LYS A 2 -29.48 -21.43 9.17
C LYS A 2 -28.05 -21.34 8.65
N LEU A 3 -27.28 -22.38 8.85
CA LEU A 3 -25.97 -22.58 8.22
C LEU A 3 -26.20 -22.81 6.71
N ASN A 4 -26.12 -21.74 5.90
CA ASN A 4 -26.11 -21.84 4.45
C ASN A 4 -24.76 -22.36 3.94
N PHE A 5 -24.51 -23.63 4.12
CA PHE A 5 -23.34 -24.30 3.53
C PHE A 5 -23.56 -24.43 2.00
N GLY A 6 -22.75 -23.72 1.22
CA GLY A 6 -22.61 -23.96 -0.21
C GLY A 6 -23.60 -23.29 -1.15
N PHE A 7 -24.41 -22.32 -0.69
CA PHE A 7 -25.41 -21.63 -1.49
C PHE A 7 -25.26 -20.09 -1.56
N GLY A 8 -24.19 -19.52 -1.02
CA GLY A 8 -23.90 -18.10 -1.10
C GLY A 8 -23.47 -17.65 -2.52
N ASN A 9 -23.49 -16.32 -2.75
CA ASN A 9 -23.06 -15.74 -4.02
C ASN A 9 -21.59 -16.09 -4.33
N GLU A 10 -20.73 -16.15 -3.31
CA GLU A 10 -19.33 -16.51 -3.39
C GLU A 10 -19.10 -17.88 -4.06
N TRP A 11 -19.91 -18.87 -3.72
CA TRP A 11 -19.83 -20.21 -4.32
C TRP A 11 -20.36 -20.26 -5.74
N LYS A 12 -21.36 -19.41 -6.07
CA LYS A 12 -21.85 -19.31 -7.46
C LYS A 12 -20.78 -18.71 -8.36
N GLU A 13 -20.13 -17.62 -7.91
CA GLU A 13 -19.06 -16.96 -8.62
C GLU A 13 -17.83 -17.88 -8.76
N LEU A 14 -17.45 -18.60 -7.70
CA LEU A 14 -16.39 -19.60 -7.77
C LEU A 14 -16.72 -20.72 -8.78
N LYS A 15 -17.98 -21.14 -8.89
CA LYS A 15 -18.39 -22.12 -9.92
C LYS A 15 -18.29 -21.55 -11.33
N LYS A 16 -18.59 -20.26 -11.54
CA LYS A 16 -18.40 -19.60 -12.84
C LYS A 16 -16.91 -19.56 -13.19
N PHE A 17 -16.06 -19.10 -12.27
CA PHE A 17 -14.60 -19.11 -12.47
C PHE A 17 -14.07 -20.49 -12.88
N LYS A 18 -14.50 -21.55 -12.20
CA LYS A 18 -14.06 -22.93 -12.50
C LYS A 18 -14.48 -23.45 -13.88
N LYS A 19 -15.46 -22.82 -14.54
CA LYS A 19 -15.92 -23.19 -15.90
C LYS A 19 -15.14 -22.49 -17.01
N LEU A 20 -14.32 -21.52 -16.67
CA LEU A 20 -13.48 -20.83 -17.64
C LEU A 20 -12.49 -21.79 -18.28
N THR A 21 -12.11 -21.51 -19.53
CA THR A 21 -11.03 -22.20 -20.23
C THR A 21 -9.67 -21.90 -19.61
N ASP A 22 -8.67 -22.72 -19.86
CA ASP A 22 -7.31 -22.49 -19.34
C ASP A 22 -6.75 -21.17 -19.88
N LYS A 23 -7.04 -20.80 -21.14
CA LYS A 23 -6.65 -19.53 -21.74
C LYS A 23 -7.25 -18.32 -21.02
N GLU A 24 -8.52 -18.38 -20.64
CA GLU A 24 -9.18 -17.30 -19.87
C GLU A 24 -8.64 -17.15 -18.45
N ARG A 25 -8.07 -18.23 -17.88
CA ARG A 25 -7.49 -18.27 -16.53
C ARG A 25 -5.97 -18.18 -16.52
N SER A 26 -5.32 -17.87 -17.63
CA SER A 26 -3.85 -17.83 -17.69
C SER A 26 -3.28 -16.83 -16.68
N ILE A 27 -3.86 -15.64 -16.57
CA ILE A 27 -3.48 -14.63 -15.56
C ILE A 27 -4.66 -14.34 -14.66
N VAL A 28 -4.46 -14.54 -13.37
CA VAL A 28 -5.44 -14.24 -12.31
C VAL A 28 -4.86 -13.19 -11.38
N PHE A 29 -5.61 -12.13 -11.11
CA PHE A 29 -5.34 -11.16 -10.05
C PHE A 29 -6.23 -11.47 -8.86
N TYR A 30 -5.67 -11.38 -7.65
CA TYR A 30 -6.43 -11.55 -6.43
C TYR A 30 -6.29 -10.33 -5.52
N SER A 31 -7.43 -9.77 -5.10
CA SER A 31 -7.52 -8.66 -4.15
C SER A 31 -8.26 -9.05 -2.88
N GLU A 32 -7.70 -8.71 -1.70
CA GLU A 32 -8.35 -8.95 -0.41
C GLU A 32 -9.54 -8.02 -0.17
N ASN A 33 -9.46 -6.79 -0.69
CA ASN A 33 -10.52 -5.80 -0.64
C ASN A 33 -10.32 -4.73 -1.72
N GLU A 34 -11.31 -3.86 -1.88
CA GLU A 34 -11.37 -2.81 -2.90
C GLU A 34 -10.21 -1.80 -2.85
N SER A 35 -9.56 -1.62 -1.71
CA SER A 35 -8.47 -0.64 -1.58
C SER A 35 -7.13 -1.14 -2.13
N TYR A 36 -7.01 -2.42 -2.48
CA TYR A 36 -5.76 -2.98 -3.03
C TYR A 36 -5.70 -2.99 -4.55
N THR A 37 -6.79 -2.75 -5.24
CA THR A 37 -6.86 -2.70 -6.70
C THR A 37 -5.86 -1.72 -7.29
N VAL A 38 -5.68 -0.57 -6.65
CA VAL A 38 -4.74 0.50 -7.02
C VAL A 38 -3.28 0.04 -7.20
N HIS A 39 -2.91 -1.12 -6.71
CA HIS A 39 -1.53 -1.64 -6.79
C HIS A 39 -1.25 -2.43 -8.06
N PHE A 40 -2.27 -2.74 -8.87
CA PHE A 40 -2.13 -3.46 -10.13
C PHE A 40 -3.21 -3.08 -11.17
N GLU A 41 -3.89 -1.97 -10.97
CA GLU A 41 -4.94 -1.49 -11.90
C GLU A 41 -4.35 -1.13 -13.26
N LYS A 42 -3.27 -0.34 -13.29
CA LYS A 42 -2.56 0.02 -14.53
C LYS A 42 -1.95 -1.20 -15.21
N LEU A 43 -1.46 -2.18 -14.45
CA LEU A 43 -0.97 -3.44 -15.00
C LEU A 43 -2.09 -4.24 -15.67
N ILE A 44 -3.28 -4.28 -15.07
CA ILE A 44 -4.46 -4.90 -15.68
C ILE A 44 -4.84 -4.17 -16.98
N GLU A 45 -4.88 -2.84 -16.97
CA GLU A 45 -5.16 -2.02 -18.15
C GLU A 45 -4.12 -2.26 -19.26
N GLU A 46 -2.82 -2.28 -18.93
CA GLU A 46 -1.75 -2.57 -19.90
C GLU A 46 -1.95 -3.94 -20.54
N LEU A 47 -2.25 -4.98 -19.76
CA LEU A 47 -2.49 -6.33 -20.26
C LEU A 47 -3.75 -6.41 -21.14
N THR A 48 -4.84 -5.72 -20.76
CA THR A 48 -6.13 -5.83 -21.45
C THR A 48 -6.25 -4.91 -22.65
N ASP A 49 -5.78 -3.68 -22.55
CA ASP A 49 -6.01 -2.63 -23.54
C ASP A 49 -4.88 -2.57 -24.58
N VAL A 50 -3.62 -2.73 -24.12
CA VAL A 50 -2.45 -2.68 -25.01
C VAL A 50 -2.14 -4.08 -25.57
N HIS A 51 -2.05 -5.09 -24.70
CA HIS A 51 -1.69 -6.46 -25.10
C HIS A 51 -2.88 -7.34 -25.47
N HIS A 52 -4.10 -6.81 -25.32
CA HIS A 52 -5.34 -7.48 -25.72
C HIS A 52 -5.61 -8.84 -25.07
N LEU A 53 -5.04 -9.08 -23.87
CA LEU A 53 -5.27 -10.30 -23.11
C LEU A 53 -6.58 -10.24 -22.32
N THR A 54 -7.14 -11.42 -22.07
CA THR A 54 -8.18 -11.60 -21.07
C THR A 54 -7.52 -11.93 -19.74
N VAL A 55 -7.91 -11.25 -18.66
CA VAL A 55 -7.45 -11.52 -17.31
C VAL A 55 -8.63 -11.86 -16.39
N CYS A 56 -8.39 -12.70 -15.40
CA CYS A 56 -9.35 -12.92 -14.32
C CYS A 56 -9.02 -11.99 -13.16
N TYR A 57 -10.05 -11.37 -12.60
CA TYR A 57 -9.94 -10.62 -11.36
C TYR A 57 -10.82 -11.26 -10.29
N VAL A 58 -10.23 -11.68 -9.19
CA VAL A 58 -10.91 -12.37 -8.09
C VAL A 58 -10.77 -11.53 -6.83
N THR A 59 -11.89 -11.18 -6.20
CA THR A 59 -11.88 -10.32 -5.02
C THR A 59 -12.64 -10.91 -3.84
N SER A 60 -12.18 -10.57 -2.64
CA SER A 60 -12.89 -10.87 -1.40
C SER A 60 -13.84 -9.75 -0.95
N SER A 61 -13.85 -8.60 -1.64
CA SER A 61 -14.79 -7.50 -1.37
C SER A 61 -15.95 -7.51 -2.35
N LYS A 62 -17.17 -7.43 -1.82
CA LYS A 62 -18.39 -7.25 -2.64
C LYS A 62 -18.53 -5.84 -3.21
N ASP A 63 -17.84 -4.89 -2.63
CA ASP A 63 -17.90 -3.46 -2.97
C ASP A 63 -16.72 -3.05 -3.88
N ASP A 64 -15.96 -4.04 -4.39
CA ASP A 64 -14.84 -3.81 -5.30
C ASP A 64 -15.35 -3.27 -6.66
N PRO A 65 -14.89 -2.08 -7.10
CA PRO A 65 -15.40 -1.45 -8.32
C PRO A 65 -15.12 -2.27 -9.59
N ILE A 66 -14.07 -3.09 -9.62
CA ILE A 66 -13.75 -3.95 -10.79
C ILE A 66 -14.84 -4.98 -11.06
N LEU A 67 -15.66 -5.36 -10.07
CA LEU A 67 -16.81 -6.24 -10.30
C LEU A 67 -17.84 -5.67 -11.28
N ASN A 68 -17.84 -4.34 -11.46
CA ASN A 68 -18.70 -3.61 -12.38
C ASN A 68 -17.93 -3.01 -13.58
N SER A 69 -16.72 -3.51 -13.86
CA SER A 69 -15.92 -3.04 -14.98
C SER A 69 -16.66 -3.24 -16.31
N SER A 70 -16.63 -2.23 -17.18
CA SER A 70 -17.15 -2.33 -18.55
C SER A 70 -16.15 -2.98 -19.52
N ASN A 71 -14.92 -3.24 -19.09
CA ASN A 71 -13.91 -3.88 -19.92
C ASN A 71 -14.21 -5.39 -20.07
N ALA A 72 -14.65 -5.81 -21.24
CA ALA A 72 -15.03 -7.20 -21.52
C ALA A 72 -13.85 -8.21 -21.40
N LYS A 73 -12.63 -7.73 -21.32
CA LYS A 73 -11.43 -8.56 -21.11
C LYS A 73 -11.10 -8.80 -19.64
N ILE A 74 -11.82 -8.16 -18.72
CA ILE A 74 -11.69 -8.40 -17.30
C ILE A 74 -12.83 -9.31 -16.83
N LEU A 75 -12.53 -10.55 -16.52
CA LEU A 75 -13.49 -11.51 -15.99
C LEU A 75 -13.44 -11.46 -14.46
N SER A 76 -14.39 -10.78 -13.84
CA SER A 76 -14.38 -10.49 -12.40
C SER A 76 -15.28 -11.44 -11.59
N PHE A 77 -14.81 -11.83 -10.37
CA PHE A 77 -15.49 -12.80 -9.51
C PHE A 77 -15.38 -12.41 -8.03
N TYR A 78 -16.49 -12.38 -7.34
CA TYR A 78 -16.54 -12.20 -5.89
C TYR A 78 -16.54 -13.56 -5.17
N ILE A 79 -15.56 -13.81 -4.31
CA ILE A 79 -15.44 -15.08 -3.56
C ILE A 79 -15.50 -14.92 -2.03
N GLY A 80 -15.64 -13.69 -1.53
CA GLY A 80 -15.64 -13.41 -0.09
C GLY A 80 -14.33 -13.77 0.60
N ASP A 81 -14.34 -13.79 1.94
CA ASP A 81 -13.17 -14.09 2.77
C ASP A 81 -13.26 -15.43 3.52
N GLY A 82 -14.28 -16.22 3.24
CA GLY A 82 -14.60 -17.49 3.92
C GLY A 82 -14.10 -18.75 3.19
N THR A 83 -14.92 -19.79 3.25
CA THR A 83 -14.59 -21.12 2.71
C THR A 83 -14.46 -21.15 1.20
N ALA A 84 -15.20 -20.31 0.47
CA ALA A 84 -15.06 -20.21 -0.98
C ALA A 84 -13.67 -19.72 -1.38
N ARG A 85 -13.12 -18.72 -0.68
CA ARG A 85 -11.73 -18.25 -0.86
C ARG A 85 -10.71 -19.36 -0.60
N THR A 86 -10.84 -20.08 0.52
CA THR A 86 -9.94 -21.20 0.81
C THR A 86 -10.00 -22.27 -0.29
N ASN A 87 -11.20 -22.58 -0.78
CA ASN A 87 -11.38 -23.54 -1.87
C ASN A 87 -10.79 -23.03 -3.20
N PHE A 88 -10.94 -21.73 -3.49
CA PHE A 88 -10.32 -21.09 -4.66
C PHE A 88 -8.82 -21.32 -4.68
N PHE A 89 -8.10 -20.95 -3.62
CA PHE A 89 -6.64 -21.05 -3.57
C PHE A 89 -6.16 -22.51 -3.68
N ILE A 90 -6.73 -23.44 -2.92
CA ILE A 90 -6.30 -24.84 -2.91
C ILE A 90 -6.54 -25.53 -4.27
N ASN A 91 -7.58 -25.12 -4.99
CA ASN A 91 -7.97 -25.73 -6.26
C ASN A 91 -7.79 -24.81 -7.48
N LEU A 92 -6.98 -23.75 -7.33
CA LEU A 92 -6.71 -22.82 -8.42
C LEU A 92 -6.02 -23.51 -9.58
N LYS A 93 -6.59 -23.36 -10.77
CA LYS A 93 -5.96 -23.71 -12.05
C LYS A 93 -5.73 -22.42 -12.81
N ALA A 94 -4.52 -21.93 -12.80
CA ALA A 94 -4.08 -20.75 -13.52
C ALA A 94 -2.59 -20.90 -13.83
N ASP A 95 -2.08 -20.18 -14.81
CA ASP A 95 -0.64 -20.16 -15.06
C ASP A 95 0.03 -19.22 -14.06
N ILE A 96 -0.55 -18.03 -13.86
CA ILE A 96 -0.04 -16.99 -12.97
C ILE A 96 -1.14 -16.53 -12.01
N LEU A 97 -0.78 -16.35 -10.74
CA LEU A 97 -1.57 -15.59 -9.78
C LEU A 97 -0.77 -14.38 -9.28
N VAL A 98 -1.29 -13.18 -9.51
CA VAL A 98 -0.74 -11.91 -9.01
C VAL A 98 -1.55 -11.45 -7.80
N MET A 99 -0.90 -11.12 -6.69
CA MET A 99 -1.59 -10.65 -5.49
C MET A 99 -0.72 -9.77 -4.59
N THR A 100 -1.39 -9.01 -3.71
CA THR A 100 -0.76 -8.10 -2.74
C THR A 100 -0.70 -8.68 -1.32
N MET A 101 -1.30 -9.86 -1.09
CA MET A 101 -1.34 -10.49 0.23
C MET A 101 -0.05 -11.25 0.52
N PRO A 102 0.73 -10.87 1.56
CA PRO A 102 1.89 -11.65 1.99
C PRO A 102 1.45 -12.93 2.74
N ASP A 103 2.40 -13.64 3.30
CA ASP A 103 2.15 -14.83 4.15
C ASP A 103 1.47 -16.00 3.39
N LEU A 104 1.70 -16.13 2.08
CA LEU A 104 1.27 -17.30 1.30
C LEU A 104 1.81 -18.59 1.96
N GLN A 105 1.00 -19.63 2.05
CA GLN A 105 1.25 -20.90 2.76
C GLN A 105 1.19 -20.85 4.30
N THR A 106 1.09 -19.68 4.91
CA THR A 106 1.17 -19.55 6.38
C THR A 106 -0.18 -19.81 7.04
N PHE A 107 -1.26 -19.18 6.55
CA PHE A 107 -2.60 -19.29 7.17
C PHE A 107 -3.60 -20.05 6.28
N HIS A 108 -4.71 -19.41 5.95
CA HIS A 108 -5.77 -20.00 5.12
C HIS A 108 -5.49 -19.94 3.62
N ILE A 109 -4.54 -19.10 3.21
CA ILE A 109 -4.15 -18.94 1.82
C ILE A 109 -3.01 -19.90 1.52
N LYS A 110 -3.31 -20.95 0.78
CA LYS A 110 -2.36 -22.01 0.43
C LYS A 110 -2.11 -22.01 -1.07
N ARG A 111 -0.92 -22.42 -1.48
CA ARG A 111 -0.65 -22.67 -2.91
C ARG A 111 -1.57 -23.78 -3.42
N SER A 112 -1.90 -23.73 -4.71
CA SER A 112 -2.71 -24.75 -5.38
C SER A 112 -2.10 -26.14 -5.18
N LYS A 113 -2.98 -27.14 -4.94
CA LYS A 113 -2.61 -28.56 -4.83
C LYS A 113 -2.87 -29.33 -6.10
N VAL A 114 -3.51 -28.68 -7.10
CA VAL A 114 -4.01 -29.36 -8.31
C VAL A 114 -3.35 -28.84 -9.58
N HIS A 115 -2.60 -27.74 -9.49
CA HIS A 115 -1.92 -27.13 -10.65
C HIS A 115 -0.64 -26.41 -10.20
N ASN A 116 0.37 -26.38 -11.08
CA ASN A 116 1.61 -25.64 -10.82
C ASN A 116 1.42 -24.17 -11.21
N VAL A 117 0.83 -23.40 -10.28
CA VAL A 117 0.60 -21.96 -10.43
C VAL A 117 1.87 -21.19 -10.09
N HIS A 118 2.21 -20.20 -10.89
CA HIS A 118 3.28 -19.24 -10.62
C HIS A 118 2.75 -18.06 -9.82
N TYR A 119 3.26 -17.84 -8.61
CA TYR A 119 2.77 -16.83 -7.68
C TYR A 119 3.64 -15.58 -7.72
N VAL A 120 3.04 -14.45 -8.09
CA VAL A 120 3.68 -13.13 -8.16
C VAL A 120 3.16 -12.26 -7.03
N TYR A 121 4.07 -11.71 -6.24
CA TYR A 121 3.74 -10.76 -5.19
C TYR A 121 3.94 -9.32 -5.68
N VAL A 122 2.95 -8.45 -5.44
CA VAL A 122 3.02 -7.01 -5.67
C VAL A 122 2.93 -6.28 -4.32
N PHE A 123 3.85 -5.35 -4.06
CA PHE A 123 3.84 -4.61 -2.81
C PHE A 123 2.67 -3.63 -2.71
N HIS A 124 2.04 -3.59 -1.54
CA HIS A 124 0.97 -2.65 -1.20
C HIS A 124 1.43 -1.51 -0.28
N SER A 125 2.72 -1.42 -0.01
CA SER A 125 3.35 -0.35 0.77
C SER A 125 4.83 -0.24 0.43
N MET A 126 5.37 0.97 0.47
CA MET A 126 6.79 1.28 0.21
C MET A 126 7.62 1.17 1.49
N VAL A 127 7.54 0.04 2.18
CA VAL A 127 8.23 -0.19 3.45
C VAL A 127 9.25 -1.32 3.33
N SER A 128 10.19 -1.42 4.27
CA SER A 128 11.17 -2.51 4.30
C SER A 128 10.50 -3.88 4.45
N THR A 129 11.06 -4.87 3.79
CA THR A 129 10.53 -6.24 3.82
C THR A 129 10.90 -6.97 5.10
N HIS A 130 12.08 -6.70 5.63
CA HIS A 130 12.66 -7.46 6.74
C HIS A 130 12.23 -6.96 8.13
N MET A 131 11.76 -5.71 8.29
CA MET A 131 11.31 -5.16 9.57
C MET A 131 9.79 -5.17 9.70
N ILE A 132 9.07 -4.72 8.66
CA ILE A 132 7.62 -4.47 8.70
C ILE A 132 6.80 -5.72 8.41
N TYR A 133 7.28 -6.62 7.57
CA TYR A 133 6.61 -7.89 7.32
C TYR A 133 7.07 -8.97 8.29
N ARG A 134 6.26 -10.00 8.47
CA ARG A 134 6.64 -11.16 9.28
C ARG A 134 7.82 -11.89 8.64
N LYS A 135 8.60 -12.56 9.45
CA LYS A 135 9.58 -13.53 8.94
C LYS A 135 8.87 -14.53 8.02
N ASN A 136 9.49 -14.87 6.91
CA ASN A 136 8.99 -15.80 5.90
C ASN A 136 7.74 -15.33 5.10
N ALA A 137 7.36 -14.05 5.19
CA ALA A 137 6.17 -13.53 4.52
C ALA A 137 6.17 -13.73 2.99
N PHE A 138 7.35 -13.82 2.38
CA PHE A 138 7.54 -13.92 0.94
C PHE A 138 8.06 -15.28 0.47
N ASP A 139 8.38 -16.22 1.36
CA ASP A 139 9.11 -17.45 1.03
C ASP A 139 8.39 -18.37 0.06
N SER A 140 7.06 -18.29 0.03
CA SER A 140 6.23 -19.13 -0.84
C SER A 140 5.84 -18.49 -2.18
N PHE A 141 6.40 -17.32 -2.52
CA PHE A 141 6.24 -16.72 -3.85
C PHE A 141 7.35 -17.14 -4.78
N ASP A 142 7.05 -17.19 -6.07
CA ASP A 142 8.00 -17.52 -7.13
C ASP A 142 8.67 -16.25 -7.68
N THR A 143 7.89 -15.14 -7.74
CA THR A 143 8.35 -13.84 -8.22
C THR A 143 7.90 -12.73 -7.28
N ILE A 144 8.75 -11.73 -7.12
CA ILE A 144 8.44 -10.50 -6.38
C ILE A 144 8.62 -9.30 -7.31
N PHE A 145 7.58 -8.50 -7.43
CA PHE A 145 7.63 -7.20 -8.11
C PHE A 145 8.16 -6.15 -7.14
N CYS A 146 9.46 -5.87 -7.23
CA CYS A 146 10.17 -4.99 -6.31
C CYS A 146 9.91 -3.52 -6.61
N VAL A 147 9.64 -2.73 -5.55
CA VAL A 147 9.45 -1.28 -5.66
C VAL A 147 10.76 -0.57 -6.01
N GLY A 148 11.87 -1.01 -5.44
CA GLY A 148 13.17 -0.41 -5.64
C GLY A 148 14.32 -1.33 -5.21
N LYS A 149 15.55 -0.83 -5.35
CA LYS A 149 16.78 -1.57 -5.04
C LYS A 149 16.82 -2.10 -3.62
N TYR A 150 16.20 -1.41 -2.68
CA TYR A 150 16.15 -1.85 -1.28
C TYR A 150 15.41 -3.19 -1.12
N HIS A 151 14.28 -3.41 -1.80
CA HIS A 151 13.58 -4.70 -1.80
C HIS A 151 14.44 -5.82 -2.38
N VAL A 152 15.10 -5.55 -3.51
CA VAL A 152 16.02 -6.52 -4.13
C VAL A 152 17.14 -6.92 -3.15
N ASN A 153 17.76 -5.93 -2.50
CA ASN A 153 18.85 -6.17 -1.55
C ASN A 153 18.38 -6.95 -0.32
N GLU A 154 17.26 -6.54 0.28
CA GLU A 154 16.70 -7.16 1.48
C GLU A 154 16.31 -8.62 1.23
N ILE A 155 15.56 -8.89 0.14
CA ILE A 155 15.09 -10.23 -0.20
C ILE A 155 16.27 -11.13 -0.55
N SER A 156 17.20 -10.69 -1.41
CA SER A 156 18.39 -11.49 -1.80
C SER A 156 19.27 -11.80 -0.60
N LYS A 157 19.45 -10.85 0.32
CA LYS A 157 20.26 -11.06 1.54
C LYS A 157 19.56 -12.03 2.49
N ASN A 158 18.23 -11.95 2.61
CA ASN A 158 17.41 -12.87 3.39
C ASN A 158 17.49 -14.30 2.82
N GLU A 159 17.33 -14.47 1.52
CA GLU A 159 17.47 -15.77 0.83
C GLU A 159 18.82 -16.40 1.09
N LYS A 160 19.89 -15.62 0.90
CA LYS A 160 21.26 -16.08 1.14
C LYS A 160 21.51 -16.48 2.59
N LYS A 161 21.06 -15.65 3.54
CA LYS A 161 21.27 -15.88 4.97
C LYS A 161 20.59 -17.14 5.48
N TYR A 162 19.36 -17.38 5.04
CA TYR A 162 18.54 -18.50 5.53
C TYR A 162 18.49 -19.68 4.54
N SER A 163 19.33 -19.67 3.50
CA SER A 163 19.40 -20.71 2.47
C SER A 163 18.03 -21.01 1.84
N LEU A 164 17.25 -19.96 1.56
CA LEU A 164 15.92 -20.08 0.97
C LEU A 164 16.02 -20.23 -0.56
N PRO A 165 15.00 -20.80 -1.22
CA PRO A 165 14.91 -20.81 -2.66
C PRO A 165 14.95 -19.38 -3.24
N THR A 166 15.78 -19.18 -4.27
CA THR A 166 15.90 -17.89 -4.94
C THR A 166 14.65 -17.58 -5.74
N LYS A 167 14.07 -16.39 -5.54
CA LYS A 167 12.93 -15.88 -6.28
C LYS A 167 13.37 -15.05 -7.47
N LYS A 168 12.51 -14.94 -8.47
CA LYS A 168 12.68 -13.93 -9.51
C LYS A 168 12.31 -12.56 -8.93
N LEU A 169 13.28 -11.65 -8.85
CA LEU A 169 13.08 -10.27 -8.43
C LEU A 169 12.98 -9.40 -9.67
N VAL A 170 11.82 -8.79 -9.88
CA VAL A 170 11.54 -7.92 -11.04
C VAL A 170 11.60 -6.46 -10.58
N GLU A 171 12.37 -5.65 -11.28
CA GLU A 171 12.40 -4.19 -11.08
C GLU A 171 11.09 -3.60 -11.62
N PHE A 172 10.08 -3.52 -10.75
CA PHE A 172 8.72 -3.14 -11.14
C PHE A 172 8.47 -1.66 -10.94
N GLY A 173 8.50 -1.19 -9.72
CA GLY A 173 8.08 0.15 -9.31
C GLY A 173 6.90 0.09 -8.34
N TYR A 174 6.05 1.13 -8.34
CA TYR A 174 4.92 1.20 -7.40
C TYR A 174 3.73 1.96 -7.99
N GLU A 175 2.76 1.25 -8.55
CA GLU A 175 1.62 1.82 -9.29
C GLU A 175 0.80 2.82 -8.47
N LYS A 176 0.56 2.56 -7.19
CA LYS A 176 -0.18 3.49 -6.33
C LYS A 176 0.49 4.86 -6.24
N LEU A 177 1.82 4.92 -6.18
CA LEU A 177 2.55 6.19 -6.22
C LEU A 177 2.35 6.89 -7.55
N GLU A 178 2.43 6.16 -8.65
CA GLU A 178 2.26 6.69 -9.99
C GLU A 178 0.85 7.24 -10.22
N GLN A 179 -0.17 6.52 -9.75
CA GLN A 179 -1.55 7.01 -9.79
C GLN A 179 -1.72 8.30 -8.97
N LEU A 180 -1.12 8.35 -7.77
CA LEU A 180 -1.15 9.55 -6.95
C LEU A 180 -0.41 10.72 -7.60
N MET A 181 0.70 10.48 -8.32
CA MET A 181 1.41 11.49 -9.10
C MET A 181 0.55 12.01 -10.26
N ASP A 182 -0.16 11.13 -10.96
CA ASP A 182 -1.11 11.50 -12.02
C ASP A 182 -2.26 12.37 -11.47
N GLU A 183 -2.77 12.04 -10.27
CA GLU A 183 -3.76 12.85 -9.57
C GLU A 183 -3.22 14.25 -9.22
N VAL A 184 -1.97 14.34 -8.76
CA VAL A 184 -1.29 15.61 -8.48
C VAL A 184 -1.23 16.45 -9.75
N GLU A 185 -0.82 15.90 -10.88
CA GLU A 185 -0.74 16.61 -12.16
C GLU A 185 -2.12 17.13 -12.61
N LYS A 186 -3.15 16.31 -12.51
CA LYS A 186 -4.54 16.70 -12.83
C LYS A 186 -5.03 17.82 -11.91
N ASN A 187 -4.76 17.74 -10.61
CA ASN A 187 -5.21 18.73 -9.62
C ASN A 187 -4.38 20.03 -9.64
N SER A 188 -3.12 20.01 -10.09
CA SER A 188 -2.30 21.21 -10.22
C SER A 188 -2.89 22.25 -11.20
N LYS A 189 -3.74 21.80 -12.11
CA LYS A 189 -4.50 22.66 -13.05
C LYS A 189 -5.70 23.37 -12.41
N ILE A 190 -6.09 22.96 -11.19
CA ILE A 190 -7.14 23.61 -10.42
C ILE A 190 -6.49 24.73 -9.60
N LYS A 191 -6.93 25.99 -9.83
CA LYS A 191 -6.39 27.16 -9.11
C LYS A 191 -6.30 26.88 -7.61
N SER A 192 -5.15 27.16 -7.04
CA SER A 192 -4.96 27.14 -5.58
C SER A 192 -5.99 28.10 -4.93
N ILE A 193 -6.82 27.55 -4.05
CA ILE A 193 -7.68 28.37 -3.20
C ILE A 193 -6.74 29.10 -2.25
N GLU A 194 -6.81 30.43 -2.20
CA GLU A 194 -6.10 31.19 -1.17
C GLU A 194 -6.55 30.71 0.20
N LYS A 195 -5.63 30.14 0.95
CA LYS A 195 -5.88 29.65 2.31
C LYS A 195 -5.41 30.70 3.31
N ASN A 196 -6.23 30.98 4.31
CA ASN A 196 -5.84 31.84 5.42
C ASN A 196 -4.84 31.15 6.35
N ASN A 197 -4.97 29.82 6.54
CA ASN A 197 -4.15 29.03 7.44
C ASN A 197 -3.45 27.90 6.66
N ARG A 198 -2.29 27.47 7.17
CA ARG A 198 -1.67 26.20 6.69
C ARG A 198 -2.50 25.01 7.16
N THR A 199 -2.61 24.03 6.31
CA THR A 199 -3.29 22.77 6.61
C THR A 199 -2.26 21.69 6.92
N ILE A 200 -2.37 21.06 8.08
CA ILE A 200 -1.49 19.96 8.52
C ILE A 200 -2.26 18.66 8.52
N LEU A 201 -1.72 17.67 7.80
CA LEU A 201 -2.28 16.33 7.75
C LEU A 201 -1.58 15.41 8.77
N VAL A 202 -2.33 14.88 9.72
CA VAL A 202 -1.82 13.92 10.71
C VAL A 202 -2.23 12.50 10.24
N ALA A 203 -1.27 11.75 9.70
CA ALA A 203 -1.51 10.44 9.09
C ALA A 203 -0.46 9.39 9.50
N PRO A 204 -0.46 8.95 10.77
CA PRO A 204 0.53 7.99 11.26
C PRO A 204 0.14 6.54 11.01
N SER A 205 1.06 5.63 11.34
CA SER A 205 0.84 4.19 11.38
C SER A 205 -0.09 3.78 12.53
N TRP A 206 -0.34 2.50 12.69
CA TRP A 206 -1.18 1.96 13.74
C TRP A 206 -0.40 1.02 14.67
N GLY A 207 -0.83 0.92 15.92
CA GLY A 207 -0.26 0.00 16.90
C GLY A 207 -0.44 0.50 18.33
N THR A 208 -0.21 -0.36 19.32
CA THR A 208 -0.38 -0.03 20.73
C THR A 208 0.47 1.19 21.15
N ASN A 209 1.65 1.32 20.56
CA ASN A 209 2.56 2.45 20.79
C ASN A 209 2.51 3.46 19.64
N GLY A 210 1.43 3.44 18.82
CA GLY A 210 1.24 4.35 17.70
C GLY A 210 1.12 5.81 18.14
N LEU A 211 1.37 6.72 17.23
CA LEU A 211 1.38 8.15 17.50
C LEU A 211 0.01 8.66 17.96
N ILE A 212 -1.07 8.19 17.34
CA ILE A 212 -2.44 8.58 17.74
C ILE A 212 -2.77 8.03 19.13
N GLU A 213 -2.42 6.78 19.38
CA GLU A 213 -2.74 6.09 20.63
C GLU A 213 -2.01 6.69 21.84
N THR A 214 -0.83 7.26 21.64
CA THR A 214 0.04 7.76 22.73
C THR A 214 0.07 9.28 22.85
N ARG A 215 0.02 10.02 21.73
CA ARG A 215 0.23 11.47 21.68
C ARG A 215 -0.79 12.20 20.78
N GLY A 216 -1.79 11.51 20.20
CA GLY A 216 -2.69 12.10 19.21
C GLY A 216 -3.43 13.35 19.73
N ASP A 217 -3.91 13.30 20.96
CA ASP A 217 -4.63 14.40 21.61
C ASP A 217 -3.76 15.66 21.78
N GLU A 218 -2.52 15.47 22.22
CA GLU A 218 -1.54 16.52 22.46
C GLU A 218 -1.10 17.17 21.14
N ILE A 219 -0.81 16.37 20.12
CA ILE A 219 -0.41 16.86 18.80
C ILE A 219 -1.52 17.71 18.18
N ILE A 220 -2.76 17.22 18.17
CA ILE A 220 -3.90 17.94 17.59
C ILE A 220 -4.13 19.24 18.34
N GLN A 221 -4.09 19.23 19.69
CA GLN A 221 -4.24 20.43 20.50
C GLN A 221 -3.16 21.46 20.18
N THR A 222 -1.88 21.04 20.17
CA THR A 222 -0.75 21.94 19.87
C THR A 222 -0.86 22.58 18.50
N LEU A 223 -1.29 21.82 17.49
CA LEU A 223 -1.47 22.33 16.13
C LEU A 223 -2.61 23.35 16.04
N LEU A 224 -3.75 23.06 16.66
CA LEU A 224 -4.90 23.97 16.69
C LEU A 224 -4.58 25.27 17.46
N ASP A 225 -3.88 25.17 18.59
CA ASP A 225 -3.44 26.32 19.39
C ASP A 225 -2.42 27.19 18.62
N SER A 226 -1.69 26.59 17.68
CA SER A 226 -0.76 27.28 16.77
C SER A 226 -1.46 27.89 15.53
N GLY A 227 -2.78 27.75 15.39
CA GLY A 227 -3.57 28.38 14.31
C GLY A 227 -3.58 27.59 12.99
N TYR A 228 -3.21 26.31 13.00
CA TYR A 228 -3.29 25.45 11.80
C TYR A 228 -4.69 24.87 11.59
N ASP A 229 -5.04 24.62 10.31
CA ASP A 229 -6.11 23.70 9.97
C ASP A 229 -5.56 22.26 10.06
N VAL A 230 -6.25 21.40 10.80
CA VAL A 230 -5.77 20.05 11.12
C VAL A 230 -6.70 18.99 10.52
N ILE A 231 -6.15 18.10 9.69
CA ILE A 231 -6.85 16.92 9.19
C ILE A 231 -6.24 15.70 9.87
N LEU A 232 -7.03 14.99 10.68
CA LEU A 232 -6.63 13.69 11.24
C LEU A 232 -7.12 12.57 10.34
N ARG A 233 -6.19 11.81 9.76
CA ARG A 233 -6.43 10.64 8.91
C ARG A 233 -5.83 9.40 9.55
N PRO A 234 -6.54 8.73 10.47
CA PRO A 234 -6.03 7.55 11.15
C PRO A 234 -5.94 6.36 10.19
N HIS A 235 -4.97 5.50 10.41
CA HIS A 235 -4.88 4.23 9.71
C HIS A 235 -6.16 3.39 9.96
N PRO A 236 -6.71 2.65 8.97
CA PRO A 236 -7.92 1.84 9.16
C PRO A 236 -7.87 0.87 10.35
N MET A 237 -6.69 0.31 10.63
CA MET A 237 -6.49 -0.55 11.78
C MET A 237 -6.53 0.19 13.13
N THR A 238 -6.13 1.47 13.18
CA THR A 238 -6.32 2.32 14.37
C THR A 238 -7.82 2.47 14.64
N TYR A 239 -8.62 2.76 13.59
CA TYR A 239 -10.07 2.85 13.74
C TYR A 239 -10.72 1.54 14.22
N LYS A 240 -10.23 0.38 13.75
CA LYS A 240 -10.74 -0.94 14.16
C LYS A 240 -10.32 -1.32 15.58
N LYS A 241 -9.06 -1.07 15.97
CA LYS A 241 -8.48 -1.57 17.24
C LYS A 241 -8.47 -0.55 18.36
N SER A 242 -8.40 0.74 18.04
CA SER A 242 -8.31 1.87 18.98
C SER A 242 -9.51 2.81 18.83
N GLN A 243 -10.69 2.28 18.52
CA GLN A 243 -11.91 3.07 18.23
C GLN A 243 -12.25 4.06 19.36
N LYS A 244 -12.01 3.68 20.62
CA LYS A 244 -12.25 4.56 21.77
C LYS A 244 -11.37 5.81 21.72
N THR A 245 -10.10 5.68 21.35
CA THR A 245 -9.16 6.79 21.20
C THR A 245 -9.64 7.76 20.12
N ILE A 246 -10.00 7.25 18.95
CA ILE A 246 -10.50 8.08 17.85
C ILE A 246 -11.78 8.82 18.23
N LYS A 247 -12.75 8.13 18.86
CA LYS A 247 -13.99 8.76 19.35
C LYS A 247 -13.77 9.84 20.39
N ASN A 248 -12.77 9.65 21.28
CA ASN A 248 -12.43 10.66 22.28
C ASN A 248 -11.84 11.91 21.62
N ILE A 249 -10.92 11.75 20.66
CA ILE A 249 -10.34 12.84 19.88
C ILE A 249 -11.45 13.58 19.12
N GLU A 250 -12.28 12.84 18.38
CA GLU A 250 -13.42 13.41 17.65
C GLU A 250 -14.31 14.23 18.58
N LYS A 251 -14.77 13.65 19.70
CA LYS A 251 -15.62 14.33 20.67
C LYS A 251 -15.00 15.62 21.23
N LYS A 252 -13.67 15.63 21.46
CA LYS A 252 -12.95 16.79 21.97
C LYS A 252 -12.89 17.91 20.95
N PHE A 253 -12.58 17.59 19.70
CA PHE A 253 -12.24 18.59 18.68
C PHE A 253 -13.34 18.85 17.63
N GLN A 254 -14.41 18.04 17.53
CA GLN A 254 -15.46 18.14 16.48
C GLN A 254 -16.15 19.52 16.38
N LYS A 255 -16.13 20.34 17.44
CA LYS A 255 -16.68 21.69 17.41
C LYS A 255 -15.69 22.75 16.92
N ASN A 256 -14.42 22.42 16.79
CA ASN A 256 -13.41 23.32 16.26
C ASN A 256 -13.50 23.30 14.72
N ILE A 257 -13.76 24.48 14.13
CA ILE A 257 -13.91 24.62 12.67
C ILE A 257 -12.59 24.33 11.89
N HIS A 258 -11.46 24.36 12.58
CA HIS A 258 -10.14 24.08 12.05
C HIS A 258 -9.74 22.59 12.20
N PHE A 259 -10.60 21.73 12.75
CA PHE A 259 -10.36 20.31 12.88
C PHE A 259 -11.27 19.47 11.99
N LYS A 260 -10.70 18.52 11.26
CA LYS A 260 -11.42 17.54 10.47
C LYS A 260 -10.91 16.14 10.74
N LEU A 261 -11.81 15.19 11.05
CA LEU A 261 -11.53 13.77 11.05
C LEU A 261 -11.89 13.16 9.69
N GLU A 262 -10.92 12.50 9.03
CA GLU A 262 -11.10 11.85 7.74
C GLU A 262 -10.92 10.33 7.91
N LEU A 263 -12.02 9.58 7.76
CA LEU A 263 -12.02 8.12 7.88
C LEU A 263 -12.03 7.40 6.53
N ASP A 264 -12.46 8.09 5.46
CA ASP A 264 -12.41 7.53 4.11
C ASP A 264 -11.02 7.73 3.49
N ILE A 265 -10.25 6.65 3.46
CA ILE A 265 -8.89 6.64 2.94
C ILE A 265 -8.79 6.45 1.40
N ARG A 266 -9.93 6.28 0.71
CA ARG A 266 -9.95 6.02 -0.74
C ARG A 266 -9.68 7.27 -1.56
N ASN A 267 -9.99 8.45 -1.02
CA ASN A 267 -9.69 9.71 -1.71
C ASN A 267 -8.39 10.32 -1.19
N SER A 268 -7.74 11.10 -2.06
CA SER A 268 -6.45 11.75 -1.78
C SER A 268 -6.59 13.25 -1.46
N ASN A 269 -7.82 13.74 -1.25
CA ASN A 269 -8.08 15.18 -1.08
C ASN A 269 -7.29 15.81 0.07
N SER A 270 -7.16 15.12 1.21
CA SER A 270 -6.37 15.62 2.34
C SER A 270 -4.88 15.78 2.00
N PHE A 271 -4.36 14.96 1.08
CA PHE A 271 -2.97 15.08 0.61
C PHE A 271 -2.78 16.36 -0.18
N PHE A 272 -3.71 16.67 -1.10
CA PHE A 272 -3.64 17.90 -1.91
C PHE A 272 -3.82 19.16 -1.06
N LEU A 273 -4.75 19.11 -0.10
CA LEU A 273 -5.07 20.22 0.78
C LEU A 273 -3.97 20.54 1.80
N SER A 274 -3.19 19.58 2.24
CA SER A 274 -2.18 19.78 3.27
C SER A 274 -0.91 20.44 2.72
N ASP A 275 -0.25 21.22 3.57
CA ASP A 275 1.04 21.86 3.29
C ASP A 275 2.21 21.03 3.83
N CYS A 276 1.96 20.26 4.91
CA CYS A 276 2.91 19.35 5.53
C CYS A 276 2.14 18.15 6.12
N MET A 277 2.79 16.98 6.19
CA MET A 277 2.26 15.82 6.90
C MET A 277 3.02 15.60 8.21
N ILE A 278 2.30 15.25 9.27
CA ILE A 278 2.88 14.67 10.49
C ILE A 278 2.63 13.17 10.47
N SER A 279 3.69 12.40 10.66
CA SER A 279 3.62 10.95 10.64
C SER A 279 4.66 10.31 11.59
N ASP A 280 4.77 8.99 11.52
CA ASP A 280 5.72 8.18 12.28
C ASP A 280 6.45 7.18 11.36
N TRP A 281 6.22 5.89 11.51
CA TRP A 281 6.77 4.79 10.71
C TRP A 281 5.85 4.35 9.56
N SER A 282 4.95 5.21 9.12
CA SER A 282 3.94 4.88 8.11
C SER A 282 4.48 4.98 6.68
N GLY A 283 4.22 3.96 5.86
CA GLY A 283 4.54 3.98 4.43
C GLY A 283 3.79 5.08 3.66
N VAL A 284 2.63 5.51 4.15
CA VAL A 284 1.86 6.60 3.54
C VAL A 284 2.61 7.95 3.57
N ALA A 285 3.52 8.12 4.54
CA ALA A 285 4.35 9.33 4.60
C ALA A 285 5.35 9.39 3.44
N ILE A 286 5.89 8.25 3.02
CA ILE A 286 6.77 8.15 1.85
C ILE A 286 5.96 8.41 0.58
N GLU A 287 4.77 7.80 0.45
CA GLU A 287 3.85 8.03 -0.67
C GLU A 287 3.49 9.53 -0.81
N TYR A 288 3.16 10.17 0.30
CA TYR A 288 2.86 11.60 0.36
C TYR A 288 4.04 12.46 -0.11
N ALA A 289 5.22 12.24 0.50
CA ALA A 289 6.40 13.01 0.16
C ALA A 289 6.78 12.85 -1.32
N PHE A 290 6.78 11.62 -1.83
CA PHE A 290 7.18 11.34 -3.20
C PHE A 290 6.19 11.84 -4.26
N ALA A 291 4.89 11.69 -4.00
CA ALA A 291 3.89 12.10 -4.98
C ALA A 291 3.69 13.63 -5.03
N LEU A 292 3.64 14.27 -3.85
CA LEU A 292 3.33 15.69 -3.77
C LEU A 292 4.57 16.58 -3.66
N GLU A 293 5.74 15.98 -3.45
CA GLU A 293 7.01 16.69 -3.22
C GLU A 293 6.92 17.68 -2.05
N LYS A 294 6.14 17.29 -1.02
CA LYS A 294 5.93 18.05 0.21
C LYS A 294 6.63 17.35 1.37
N PRO A 295 7.17 18.11 2.33
CA PRO A 295 7.92 17.55 3.46
C PRO A 295 7.01 16.85 4.46
N VAL A 296 7.61 15.91 5.21
CA VAL A 296 6.98 15.23 6.34
C VAL A 296 7.71 15.57 7.63
N LEU A 297 6.96 15.88 8.68
CA LEU A 297 7.48 15.96 10.04
C LEU A 297 7.23 14.64 10.76
N TYR A 298 8.29 13.91 11.07
CA TYR A 298 8.22 12.63 11.75
C TYR A 298 8.34 12.78 13.26
N VAL A 299 7.42 12.20 14.02
CA VAL A 299 7.55 12.07 15.47
C VAL A 299 8.18 10.70 15.77
N ASP A 300 9.32 10.70 16.46
CA ASP A 300 10.16 9.52 16.67
C ASP A 300 9.66 8.64 17.83
N ILE A 301 8.48 8.05 17.63
CA ILE A 301 7.93 7.03 18.53
C ILE A 301 8.67 5.69 18.32
N PRO A 302 8.51 4.70 19.23
CA PRO A 302 9.12 3.39 19.07
C PRO A 302 8.82 2.75 17.71
N LYS A 303 9.84 2.13 17.09
CA LYS A 303 9.74 1.48 15.79
C LYS A 303 8.63 0.42 15.77
N LYS A 304 7.92 0.36 14.65
CA LYS A 304 6.98 -0.73 14.38
C LYS A 304 7.74 -1.92 13.83
N ILE A 305 7.90 -2.95 14.64
CA ILE A 305 8.66 -4.16 14.29
C ILE A 305 7.72 -5.35 14.30
N ASN A 306 7.53 -6.02 13.16
CA ASN A 306 6.78 -7.27 13.06
C ASN A 306 7.70 -8.50 12.93
N ASN A 307 8.95 -8.30 12.51
CA ASN A 307 9.98 -9.33 12.50
C ASN A 307 11.09 -8.94 13.48
N HIS A 308 11.16 -9.60 14.62
CA HIS A 308 12.15 -9.31 15.67
C HIS A 308 13.58 -9.68 15.26
N ASP A 309 13.74 -10.53 14.24
CA ASP A 309 15.04 -10.94 13.71
C ASP A 309 15.55 -10.00 12.60
N TYR A 310 14.92 -8.84 12.38
CA TYR A 310 15.23 -7.94 11.26
C TYR A 310 16.69 -7.47 11.26
N ASN A 311 17.28 -7.29 12.44
CA ASN A 311 18.68 -6.89 12.60
C ASN A 311 19.67 -7.94 12.08
N ASP A 312 19.24 -9.20 11.97
CA ASP A 312 20.06 -10.28 11.45
C ASP A 312 20.56 -10.04 10.03
N LEU A 313 19.83 -9.25 9.24
CA LEU A 313 20.24 -8.92 7.88
C LEU A 313 21.30 -7.81 7.83
N GLU A 314 21.54 -7.09 8.93
CA GLU A 314 22.46 -5.96 8.96
C GLU A 314 22.18 -4.95 7.81
N ILE A 315 20.90 -4.66 7.60
CA ILE A 315 20.40 -3.68 6.64
C ILE A 315 19.60 -2.65 7.42
N ILE A 316 19.90 -1.37 7.20
CA ILE A 316 19.09 -0.28 7.73
C ILE A 316 17.75 -0.25 6.96
N PRO A 317 16.59 -0.38 7.65
CA PRO A 317 15.29 -0.29 7.00
C PRO A 317 15.10 1.01 6.22
N LEU A 318 14.38 0.95 5.10
CA LEU A 318 14.11 2.13 4.27
C LEU A 318 13.53 3.28 5.11
N GLU A 319 12.55 2.99 5.95
CA GLU A 319 11.84 3.97 6.77
C GLU A 319 12.78 4.70 7.73
N GLU A 320 13.79 4.02 8.24
CA GLU A 320 14.79 4.63 9.11
C GLU A 320 15.73 5.55 8.33
N LYS A 321 16.17 5.08 7.15
CA LYS A 321 17.11 5.81 6.30
C LYS A 321 16.50 7.06 5.68
N ILE A 322 15.23 7.00 5.26
CA ILE A 322 14.64 8.00 4.38
C ILE A 322 14.04 9.21 5.12
N ARG A 323 13.57 9.04 6.36
CA ARG A 323 12.82 10.08 7.08
C ARG A 323 13.53 11.44 7.14
N SER A 324 14.84 11.44 7.44
CA SER A 324 15.63 12.67 7.48
C SER A 324 15.96 13.27 6.10
N GLN A 325 15.73 12.51 5.03
CA GLN A 325 15.98 12.96 3.65
C GLN A 325 14.74 13.61 3.05
N ILE A 326 13.54 13.19 3.46
CA ILE A 326 12.27 13.68 2.93
C ILE A 326 11.50 14.56 3.93
N GLY A 327 12.10 14.90 5.05
CA GLY A 327 11.49 15.73 6.08
C GLY A 327 12.40 15.97 7.28
N ALA A 328 11.79 16.22 8.43
CA ALA A 328 12.46 16.38 9.72
C ALA A 328 11.95 15.36 10.73
N ILE A 329 12.74 15.12 11.78
CA ILE A 329 12.40 14.17 12.86
C ILE A 329 12.46 14.92 14.18
N ILE A 330 11.39 14.81 14.99
CA ILE A 330 11.34 15.37 16.34
C ILE A 330 11.10 14.29 17.39
N SER A 331 11.59 14.55 18.58
CA SER A 331 11.30 13.69 19.74
C SER A 331 9.83 13.83 20.18
N PRO A 332 9.15 12.75 20.59
CA PRO A 332 7.82 12.85 21.21
C PRO A 332 7.80 13.62 22.54
N LEU A 333 8.96 13.97 23.08
CA LEU A 333 9.11 14.82 24.28
C LEU A 333 9.21 16.31 23.93
N GLU A 334 9.33 16.67 22.65
CA GLU A 334 9.55 18.03 22.16
C GLU A 334 8.39 18.53 21.30
N LEU A 335 7.16 18.09 21.58
CA LEU A 335 5.97 18.47 20.79
C LEU A 335 5.67 19.98 20.86
N SER A 336 6.20 20.72 21.83
CA SER A 336 6.17 22.19 21.85
C SER A 336 6.88 22.82 20.63
N ASN A 337 7.81 22.11 19.99
CA ASN A 337 8.56 22.57 18.83
C ASN A 337 7.85 22.25 17.49
N LEU A 338 6.67 21.61 17.51
CA LEU A 338 5.92 21.24 16.29
C LEU A 338 5.77 22.42 15.32
N SER A 339 5.30 23.56 15.83
CA SER A 339 5.04 24.74 15.01
C SER A 339 6.32 25.28 14.36
N SER A 340 7.42 25.41 15.13
CA SER A 340 8.69 25.90 14.59
C SER A 340 9.28 24.97 13.52
N GLU A 341 9.18 23.65 13.71
CA GLU A 341 9.66 22.67 12.72
C GLU A 341 8.80 22.66 11.45
N ILE A 342 7.48 22.76 11.58
CA ILE A 342 6.57 22.89 10.42
C ILE A 342 6.89 24.14 9.62
N GLU A 343 7.04 25.31 10.30
CA GLU A 343 7.38 26.56 9.62
C GLU A 343 8.74 26.47 8.90
N ASN A 344 9.74 25.87 9.56
CA ASN A 344 11.05 25.66 8.95
C ASN A 344 10.95 24.78 7.68
N LEU A 345 10.19 23.69 7.72
CA LEU A 345 9.96 22.82 6.57
C LEU A 345 9.24 23.55 5.43
N CYS A 346 8.22 24.34 5.76
CA CYS A 346 7.43 25.08 4.76
C CYS A 346 8.18 26.28 4.16
N LEU A 347 9.01 26.98 4.94
CA LEU A 347 9.86 28.07 4.45
C LEU A 347 10.93 27.57 3.46
N ASN A 348 11.43 26.35 3.66
CA ASN A 348 12.45 25.72 2.82
C ASN A 348 11.85 24.77 1.77
N ILE A 349 10.60 25.02 1.33
CA ILE A 349 9.86 24.08 0.47
C ILE A 349 10.58 23.71 -0.81
N ASP A 350 11.22 24.66 -1.49
CA ASP A 350 11.92 24.40 -2.76
C ASP A 350 13.18 23.54 -2.57
N GLN A 351 13.89 23.72 -1.47
CA GLN A 351 15.04 22.87 -1.11
C GLN A 351 14.57 21.45 -0.75
N ASN A 352 13.51 21.36 0.05
CA ASN A 352 12.92 20.07 0.43
C ASN A 352 12.39 19.32 -0.79
N ARG A 353 11.70 20.01 -1.71
CA ARG A 353 11.23 19.43 -2.99
C ARG A 353 12.35 18.80 -3.79
N LYS A 354 13.45 19.51 -4.00
CA LYS A 354 14.61 18.98 -4.74
C LYS A 354 15.20 17.74 -4.09
N LYS A 355 15.34 17.74 -2.75
CA LYS A 355 15.80 16.55 -2.01
C LYS A 355 14.84 15.38 -2.20
N ILE A 356 13.54 15.61 -2.03
CA ILE A 356 12.51 14.58 -2.16
C ILE A 356 12.52 13.99 -3.58
N GLN A 357 12.65 14.82 -4.63
CA GLN A 357 12.76 14.35 -6.02
C GLN A 357 13.95 13.41 -6.20
N THR A 358 15.14 13.82 -5.77
CA THR A 358 16.35 12.99 -5.86
C THR A 358 16.15 11.65 -5.13
N VAL A 359 15.65 11.70 -3.89
CA VAL A 359 15.44 10.49 -3.08
C VAL A 359 14.38 9.57 -3.71
N LYS A 360 13.31 10.12 -4.29
CA LYS A 360 12.30 9.38 -5.02
C LYS A 360 12.89 8.61 -6.20
N GLU A 361 13.65 9.29 -7.05
CA GLU A 361 14.30 8.72 -8.24
C GLU A 361 15.32 7.61 -7.88
N GLU A 362 16.03 7.77 -6.76
CA GLU A 362 16.97 6.75 -6.26
C GLU A 362 16.26 5.55 -5.61
N THR A 363 15.05 5.74 -5.12
CA THR A 363 14.34 4.73 -4.31
C THR A 363 13.42 3.86 -5.14
N VAL A 364 12.74 4.40 -6.16
CA VAL A 364 11.65 3.72 -6.87
C VAL A 364 12.09 3.39 -8.31
N PHE A 365 11.89 2.13 -8.70
CA PHE A 365 12.11 1.68 -10.08
C PHE A 365 11.03 2.22 -11.02
N ASN A 366 11.39 2.44 -12.26
CA ASN A 366 10.51 2.60 -13.41
C ASN A 366 9.34 3.58 -13.22
N LEU A 367 9.54 4.68 -12.48
CA LEU A 367 8.51 5.69 -12.22
C LEU A 367 7.73 6.08 -13.48
N GLY A 368 6.39 5.95 -13.42
CA GLY A 368 5.47 6.22 -14.52
C GLY A 368 5.45 5.15 -15.63
N LYS A 369 6.03 3.96 -15.37
CA LYS A 369 6.12 2.85 -16.35
C LYS A 369 6.05 1.48 -15.71
N SER A 370 5.72 1.36 -14.43
CA SER A 370 5.75 0.07 -13.73
C SER A 370 4.86 -0.97 -14.40
N GLU A 371 3.68 -0.55 -14.91
CA GLU A 371 2.75 -1.42 -15.63
C GLU A 371 3.39 -2.13 -16.83
N LYS A 372 4.24 -1.42 -17.59
CA LYS A 372 4.90 -1.97 -18.79
C LYS A 372 5.91 -3.05 -18.43
N TYR A 373 6.72 -2.81 -17.39
CA TYR A 373 7.71 -3.79 -16.93
C TYR A 373 7.04 -5.02 -16.32
N GLY A 374 5.95 -4.82 -15.58
CA GLY A 374 5.14 -5.92 -15.06
C GLY A 374 4.51 -6.75 -16.17
N ALA A 375 3.86 -6.11 -17.16
CA ALA A 375 3.24 -6.77 -18.30
C ALA A 375 4.28 -7.54 -19.13
N MET A 376 5.43 -6.94 -19.44
CA MET A 376 6.52 -7.60 -20.15
C MET A 376 6.93 -8.90 -19.46
N TYR A 377 7.18 -8.84 -18.15
CA TYR A 377 7.55 -10.03 -17.39
C TYR A 377 6.47 -11.12 -17.45
N LEU A 378 5.20 -10.78 -17.24
CA LEU A 378 4.10 -11.75 -17.26
C LEU A 378 3.94 -12.40 -18.65
N LEU A 379 4.10 -11.62 -19.72
CA LEU A 379 4.05 -12.09 -21.11
C LEU A 379 5.21 -13.04 -21.45
N GLU A 380 6.44 -12.67 -21.07
CA GLU A 380 7.63 -13.52 -21.27
C GLU A 380 7.48 -14.86 -20.53
N PHE A 381 6.97 -14.81 -19.30
CA PHE A 381 6.72 -16.03 -18.52
C PHE A 381 5.70 -16.95 -19.20
N LEU A 382 4.58 -16.40 -19.72
CA LEU A 382 3.57 -17.18 -20.43
C LEU A 382 4.11 -17.76 -21.74
N ALA A 383 4.91 -17.01 -22.51
CA ALA A 383 5.53 -17.49 -23.74
C ALA A 383 6.45 -18.69 -23.46
N GLY A 384 7.35 -18.59 -22.48
CA GLY A 384 8.26 -19.68 -22.13
C GLY A 384 7.55 -20.93 -21.56
N ARG A 385 6.33 -20.77 -21.02
CA ARG A 385 5.53 -21.92 -20.54
C ARG A 385 4.83 -22.67 -21.68
N ASN A 386 4.51 -21.97 -22.77
CA ASN A 386 3.87 -22.58 -23.95
C ASN A 386 4.87 -23.34 -24.84
N GLU A 387 6.17 -23.13 -24.67
CA GLU A 387 7.23 -23.83 -25.41
C GLU A 387 7.69 -25.14 -24.74
N ASN A 388 7.27 -25.42 -23.53
CA ASN A 388 7.57 -26.63 -22.76
C ASN A 388 6.31 -27.51 -22.58
#